data_e6c7777c86ce24255d52c926ff9b5c5e
#
_entry.id   e6c7777c86ce24255d52c926ff9b5c5e
#
_cell.length_a   1.000
_cell.length_b   1.000
_cell.length_c   1.000
_cell.angle_alpha   90.00
_cell.angle_beta   90.00
_cell.angle_gamma   90.00
#
_symmetry.space_group_name_H-M   'P 1'
#
loop_
_entity.id
_entity.type
_entity.pdbx_description
1 polymer ?
#
loop_
_entity_poly.entity_id
_entity_poly.type
_entity_poly.pdbx_seq_one_letter_code
_entity_poly.pdbx_strand_id
1 'polypeptide(L)'
;MMRPPDASAEGWRIDRLLDSGIAIAAVLGALALLYLLWAAVIWRHRAGRQEARSQAAGTTWRGALIPIALTTAVFVLLDVRLFVLSTRDLVGTFLAIDQVERDPRAVRVEINAQRWAWNVRYAGLDGRFATDDDLVSLGDLRLPVDRPVIIELAASDVVHSLYLPSFRVKLDAVPGRIHRTWFRPRATGVFEIACAQHCGVEHHRMRGTVTVVSAGEFERWLAAGSRDAARIAVEDARAVAEEPTRAPEPGQAPSIDDAPNARRWGWPWRGGRAR
;
A
#
# COMPACT_ATOMS: atom_id res chain seq x y z
N MET A 1 -7.38 9.47 17.37
CA MET A 1 -6.28 8.56 16.98
C MET A 1 -5.24 9.38 16.25
N MET A 2 -4.03 9.50 16.77
CA MET A 2 -2.99 10.28 16.10
C MET A 2 -2.49 9.49 14.89
N ARG A 3 -2.47 10.13 13.72
CA ARG A 3 -1.85 9.55 12.51
C ARG A 3 -0.33 9.51 12.71
N PRO A 4 0.38 8.47 12.22
CA PRO A 4 1.84 8.50 12.21
C PRO A 4 2.33 9.68 11.35
N PRO A 5 3.51 10.24 11.64
CA PRO A 5 4.10 11.31 10.84
C PRO A 5 4.19 10.89 9.37
N ASP A 6 3.91 11.81 8.45
CA ASP A 6 4.11 11.58 7.02
C ASP A 6 5.60 11.68 6.68
N ALA A 7 6.16 10.55 6.24
CA ALA A 7 7.54 10.43 5.83
C ALA A 7 7.71 10.37 4.29
N SER A 8 6.62 10.60 3.52
CA SER A 8 6.64 10.60 2.06
C SER A 8 6.53 12.00 1.45
N ALA A 9 6.94 12.13 0.20
CA ALA A 9 6.82 13.39 -0.53
C ALA A 9 5.37 13.66 -0.99
N GLU A 10 4.60 12.62 -1.22
CA GLU A 10 3.27 12.68 -1.81
C GLU A 10 2.14 12.51 -0.79
N GLY A 11 2.41 12.00 0.42
CA GLY A 11 1.43 11.62 1.44
C GLY A 11 0.56 12.78 1.93
N TRP A 12 1.09 14.00 1.98
CA TRP A 12 0.34 15.20 2.35
C TRP A 12 -0.92 15.41 1.48
N ARG A 13 -0.95 14.88 0.24
CA ARG A 13 -2.12 14.95 -0.65
C ARG A 13 -3.28 14.14 -0.08
N ILE A 14 -2.98 12.94 0.39
CA ILE A 14 -3.96 12.06 1.06
C ILE A 14 -4.42 12.68 2.37
N ASP A 15 -3.48 13.19 3.18
CA ASP A 15 -3.78 13.83 4.47
C ASP A 15 -4.69 15.05 4.27
N ARG A 16 -4.41 15.90 3.28
CA ARG A 16 -5.26 17.06 2.95
C ARG A 16 -6.69 16.67 2.58
N LEU A 17 -6.87 15.63 1.76
CA LEU A 17 -8.20 15.15 1.39
C LEU A 17 -8.94 14.60 2.60
N LEU A 18 -8.27 13.81 3.42
CA LEU A 18 -8.83 13.23 4.63
C LEU A 18 -9.22 14.31 5.65
N ASP A 19 -8.34 15.30 5.91
CA ASP A 19 -8.61 16.41 6.83
C ASP A 19 -9.77 17.28 6.34
N SER A 20 -9.82 17.54 5.03
CA SER A 20 -10.94 18.27 4.43
C SER A 20 -12.26 17.51 4.60
N GLY A 21 -12.25 16.20 4.35
CA GLY A 21 -13.44 15.35 4.54
C GLY A 21 -13.90 15.31 5.99
N ILE A 22 -12.98 15.15 6.94
CA ILE A 22 -13.28 15.16 8.38
C ILE A 22 -13.86 16.53 8.82
N ALA A 23 -13.26 17.62 8.37
CA ALA A 23 -13.73 18.98 8.70
C ALA A 23 -15.16 19.21 8.18
N ILE A 24 -15.42 18.83 6.93
CA ILE A 24 -16.75 18.92 6.33
C ILE A 24 -17.77 18.07 7.12
N ALA A 25 -17.44 16.81 7.39
CA ALA A 25 -18.30 15.91 8.15
C ALA A 25 -18.58 16.43 9.56
N ALA A 26 -17.58 17.02 10.23
CA ALA A 26 -17.75 17.62 11.55
C ALA A 26 -18.70 18.83 11.53
N VAL A 27 -18.54 19.72 10.54
CA VAL A 27 -19.44 20.89 10.39
C VAL A 27 -20.87 20.45 10.11
N LEU A 28 -21.08 19.55 9.15
CA LEU A 28 -22.43 19.05 8.82
C LEU A 28 -23.06 18.31 9.99
N GLY A 29 -22.28 17.49 10.70
CA GLY A 29 -22.71 16.78 11.89
C GLY A 29 -23.10 17.73 13.02
N ALA A 30 -22.33 18.79 13.27
CA ALA A 30 -22.66 19.81 14.25
C ALA A 30 -23.95 20.57 13.89
N LEU A 31 -24.13 20.96 12.63
CA LEU A 31 -25.35 21.61 12.16
C LEU A 31 -26.57 20.69 12.31
N ALA A 32 -26.43 19.41 11.95
CA ALA A 32 -27.51 18.43 12.14
C ALA A 32 -27.86 18.25 13.63
N LEU A 33 -26.86 18.15 14.50
CA LEU A 33 -27.08 18.04 15.95
C LEU A 33 -27.76 19.29 16.50
N LEU A 34 -27.32 20.48 16.14
CA LEU A 34 -27.93 21.74 16.55
C LEU A 34 -29.38 21.84 16.10
N TYR A 35 -29.66 21.42 14.85
CA TYR A 35 -31.04 21.37 14.34
C TYR A 35 -31.92 20.39 15.16
N LEU A 36 -31.40 19.20 15.45
CA LEU A 36 -32.16 18.22 16.26
C LEU A 36 -32.42 18.70 17.68
N LEU A 37 -31.44 19.34 18.32
CA LEU A 37 -31.60 19.93 19.66
C LEU A 37 -32.63 21.07 19.63
N TRP A 38 -32.52 21.95 18.63
CA TRP A 38 -33.52 23.01 18.43
C TRP A 38 -34.92 22.45 18.22
N ALA A 39 -35.09 21.45 17.37
CA ALA A 39 -36.35 20.79 17.12
C ALA A 39 -36.93 20.14 18.40
N ALA A 40 -36.07 19.43 19.14
CA ALA A 40 -36.48 18.80 20.43
C ALA A 40 -36.96 19.82 21.46
N VAL A 41 -36.34 21.01 21.51
CA VAL A 41 -36.77 22.09 22.43
C VAL A 41 -38.07 22.74 21.96
N ILE A 42 -38.18 23.06 20.67
CA ILE A 42 -39.34 23.79 20.11
C ILE A 42 -40.58 22.91 20.10
N TRP A 43 -40.44 21.63 19.71
CA TRP A 43 -41.56 20.72 19.59
C TRP A 43 -41.75 19.80 20.81
N ARG A 44 -41.05 20.06 21.92
CA ARG A 44 -41.27 19.28 23.15
C ARG A 44 -42.72 19.29 23.53
N HIS A 45 -43.25 18.16 23.96
CA HIS A 45 -44.63 18.03 24.45
C HIS A 45 -44.87 18.96 25.65
N ARG A 46 -45.92 19.80 25.57
CA ARG A 46 -46.38 20.63 26.67
C ARG A 46 -47.79 20.21 27.04
N ALA A 47 -48.03 19.88 28.31
CA ALA A 47 -49.35 19.56 28.80
C ALA A 47 -50.32 20.69 28.47
N GLY A 48 -51.47 20.36 27.86
CA GLY A 48 -52.50 21.33 27.47
C GLY A 48 -52.39 21.90 26.04
N ARG A 49 -51.39 21.55 25.27
CA ARG A 49 -51.32 21.88 23.82
C ARG A 49 -52.14 20.81 23.06
N GLN A 50 -53.25 21.23 22.43
CA GLN A 50 -53.96 20.35 21.51
C GLN A 50 -52.99 19.88 20.44
N GLU A 51 -53.03 18.57 20.16
CA GLU A 51 -52.29 18.01 19.03
C GLU A 51 -52.74 18.71 17.76
N ALA A 52 -51.96 19.68 17.31
CA ALA A 52 -52.12 20.18 15.96
C ALA A 52 -51.85 18.98 15.04
N ARG A 53 -52.91 18.47 14.40
CA ARG A 53 -52.73 17.51 13.29
C ARG A 53 -51.71 18.11 12.35
N SER A 54 -50.51 17.54 12.35
CA SER A 54 -49.48 17.89 11.41
C SER A 54 -49.99 17.47 10.03
N GLN A 55 -50.67 18.39 9.35
CA GLN A 55 -50.70 18.29 7.90
C GLN A 55 -49.23 18.33 7.47
N ALA A 56 -48.74 17.18 6.96
CA ALA A 56 -47.39 17.06 6.55
C ALA A 56 -47.04 18.18 5.55
N ALA A 57 -46.41 19.22 6.05
CA ALA A 57 -45.95 20.36 5.24
C ALA A 57 -45.00 19.95 4.11
N GLY A 58 -44.56 18.68 4.12
CA GLY A 58 -43.71 18.07 3.09
C GLY A 58 -44.42 17.51 1.88
N THR A 59 -45.74 17.60 1.77
CA THR A 59 -46.50 17.04 0.64
C THR A 59 -46.65 18.00 -0.55
N THR A 60 -46.25 19.26 -0.41
CA THR A 60 -46.25 20.17 -1.55
C THR A 60 -44.92 20.17 -2.25
N TRP A 61 -44.92 20.14 -3.59
CA TRP A 61 -43.70 20.20 -4.40
C TRP A 61 -42.80 21.40 -4.06
N ARG A 62 -43.41 22.54 -3.65
CA ARG A 62 -42.67 23.73 -3.20
C ARG A 62 -41.94 23.51 -1.87
N GLY A 63 -42.53 22.74 -0.94
CA GLY A 63 -41.88 22.38 0.32
C GLY A 63 -40.73 21.41 0.14
N ALA A 64 -40.74 20.61 -0.92
CA ALA A 64 -39.65 19.71 -1.29
C ALA A 64 -38.46 20.43 -1.95
N LEU A 65 -38.66 21.58 -2.61
CA LEU A 65 -37.61 22.30 -3.33
C LEU A 65 -36.45 22.76 -2.45
N ILE A 66 -36.73 23.26 -1.24
CA ILE A 66 -35.69 23.75 -0.33
C ILE A 66 -34.72 22.64 0.10
N PRO A 67 -35.18 21.49 0.65
CA PRO A 67 -34.26 20.40 1.01
C PRO A 67 -33.56 19.83 -0.20
N ILE A 68 -34.21 19.69 -1.37
CA ILE A 68 -33.57 19.24 -2.61
C ILE A 68 -32.46 20.20 -3.03
N ALA A 69 -32.75 21.53 -3.09
CA ALA A 69 -31.77 22.53 -3.48
C ALA A 69 -30.57 22.56 -2.52
N LEU A 70 -30.84 22.47 -1.20
CA LEU A 70 -29.78 22.45 -0.18
C LEU A 70 -28.90 21.19 -0.31
N THR A 71 -29.52 20.01 -0.44
CA THR A 71 -28.79 18.74 -0.63
C THR A 71 -27.97 18.77 -1.92
N THR A 72 -28.56 19.27 -3.01
CA THR A 72 -27.85 19.42 -4.29
C THR A 72 -26.69 20.40 -4.17
N ALA A 73 -26.87 21.52 -3.48
CA ALA A 73 -25.80 22.49 -3.26
C ALA A 73 -24.63 21.88 -2.44
N VAL A 74 -24.94 21.16 -1.36
CA VAL A 74 -23.95 20.44 -0.57
C VAL A 74 -23.21 19.43 -1.43
N PHE A 75 -23.93 18.59 -2.17
CA PHE A 75 -23.34 17.61 -3.08
C PHE A 75 -22.42 18.26 -4.11
N VAL A 76 -22.88 19.28 -4.82
CA VAL A 76 -22.07 19.92 -5.87
C VAL A 76 -20.86 20.65 -5.30
N LEU A 77 -21.00 21.38 -4.20
CA LEU A 77 -19.93 22.20 -3.64
C LEU A 77 -18.88 21.38 -2.89
N LEU A 78 -19.27 20.27 -2.27
CA LEU A 78 -18.37 19.47 -1.42
C LEU A 78 -17.96 18.17 -2.09
N ASP A 79 -18.89 17.32 -2.48
CA ASP A 79 -18.58 15.97 -2.99
C ASP A 79 -17.95 16.02 -4.38
N VAL A 80 -18.49 16.85 -5.30
CA VAL A 80 -17.91 17.01 -6.64
C VAL A 80 -16.50 17.60 -6.54
N ARG A 81 -16.30 18.59 -5.67
CA ARG A 81 -14.96 19.16 -5.44
C ARG A 81 -13.98 18.11 -4.90
N LEU A 82 -14.36 17.35 -3.88
CA LEU A 82 -13.52 16.28 -3.32
C LEU A 82 -13.23 15.21 -4.38
N PHE A 83 -14.23 14.81 -5.14
CA PHE A 83 -14.07 13.85 -6.26
C PHE A 83 -13.07 14.35 -7.30
N VAL A 84 -13.17 15.59 -7.75
CA VAL A 84 -12.26 16.17 -8.75
C VAL A 84 -10.83 16.23 -8.20
N LEU A 85 -10.64 16.67 -6.95
CA LEU A 85 -9.32 16.76 -6.33
C LEU A 85 -8.70 15.37 -6.12
N SER A 86 -9.47 14.42 -5.61
CA SER A 86 -8.99 13.05 -5.37
C SER A 86 -8.64 12.34 -6.68
N THR A 87 -9.48 12.49 -7.72
CA THR A 87 -9.21 11.90 -9.04
C THR A 87 -7.96 12.51 -9.68
N ARG A 88 -7.79 13.84 -9.58
CA ARG A 88 -6.59 14.51 -10.08
C ARG A 88 -5.32 14.01 -9.38
N ASP A 89 -5.34 13.90 -8.05
CA ASP A 89 -4.19 13.41 -7.29
C ASP A 89 -3.94 11.92 -7.57
N LEU A 90 -4.99 11.10 -7.68
CA LEU A 90 -4.88 9.68 -8.02
C LEU A 90 -4.22 9.49 -9.40
N VAL A 91 -4.80 10.09 -10.44
CA VAL A 91 -4.32 9.89 -11.83
C VAL A 91 -3.00 10.61 -12.07
N GLY A 92 -2.87 11.84 -11.61
CA GLY A 92 -1.70 12.68 -11.88
C GLY A 92 -0.48 12.38 -11.03
N THR A 93 -0.65 11.65 -9.91
CA THR A 93 0.45 11.34 -8.99
C THR A 93 0.56 9.84 -8.74
N PHE A 94 -0.42 9.23 -8.11
CA PHE A 94 -0.26 7.85 -7.60
C PHE A 94 -0.27 6.78 -8.69
N LEU A 95 -0.99 6.99 -9.79
CA LEU A 95 -0.99 6.08 -10.94
C LEU A 95 0.06 6.43 -12.01
N ALA A 96 0.85 7.48 -11.82
CA ALA A 96 1.85 7.94 -12.78
C ALA A 96 3.17 7.14 -12.72
N ILE A 97 3.10 5.83 -12.53
CA ILE A 97 4.28 4.93 -12.36
C ILE A 97 5.21 5.03 -13.56
N ASP A 98 4.68 5.07 -14.79
CA ASP A 98 5.49 5.15 -16.02
C ASP A 98 6.37 6.41 -16.08
N GLN A 99 5.95 7.50 -15.43
CA GLN A 99 6.77 8.71 -15.32
C GLN A 99 7.92 8.52 -14.33
N VAL A 100 7.64 7.81 -13.23
CA VAL A 100 8.62 7.51 -12.19
C VAL A 100 9.66 6.52 -12.68
N GLU A 101 9.29 5.56 -13.52
CA GLU A 101 10.22 4.61 -14.14
C GLU A 101 11.28 5.26 -15.03
N ARG A 102 10.99 6.44 -15.57
CA ARG A 102 11.95 7.21 -16.36
C ARG A 102 12.97 7.97 -15.52
N ASP A 103 12.76 8.08 -14.20
CA ASP A 103 13.77 8.67 -13.31
C ASP A 103 14.91 7.65 -13.11
N PRO A 104 16.15 7.94 -13.59
CA PRO A 104 17.26 7.01 -13.46
C PRO A 104 17.68 6.76 -12.00
N ARG A 105 17.18 7.59 -11.07
CA ARG A 105 17.43 7.42 -9.64
C ARG A 105 16.39 6.53 -8.97
N ALA A 106 15.34 6.12 -9.69
CA ALA A 106 14.29 5.28 -9.11
C ALA A 106 14.87 3.93 -8.67
N VAL A 107 14.52 3.54 -7.45
CA VAL A 107 14.87 2.23 -6.90
C VAL A 107 13.70 1.29 -7.14
N ARG A 108 13.97 0.14 -7.75
CA ARG A 108 12.97 -0.91 -7.94
C ARG A 108 13.16 -1.98 -6.88
N VAL A 109 12.05 -2.41 -6.28
CA VAL A 109 12.02 -3.44 -5.24
C VAL A 109 10.87 -4.40 -5.53
N GLU A 110 11.14 -5.68 -5.48
CA GLU A 110 10.12 -6.72 -5.50
C GLU A 110 9.81 -7.16 -4.07
N ILE A 111 8.52 -7.26 -3.73
CA ILE A 111 8.06 -7.76 -2.44
C ILE A 111 7.12 -8.93 -2.68
N ASN A 112 7.48 -10.10 -2.13
CA ASN A 112 6.62 -11.26 -2.13
C ASN A 112 6.10 -11.54 -0.72
N ALA A 113 4.78 -11.47 -0.55
CA ALA A 113 4.11 -11.80 0.69
C ALA A 113 3.82 -13.31 0.77
N GLN A 114 4.09 -13.89 1.92
CA GLN A 114 3.69 -15.26 2.27
C GLN A 114 3.39 -15.34 3.76
N ARG A 115 2.69 -16.38 4.22
CA ARG A 115 2.39 -16.56 5.64
C ARG A 115 3.64 -16.84 6.47
N TRP A 116 4.08 -15.98 7.34
CA TRP A 116 3.61 -14.62 7.69
C TRP A 116 4.82 -13.70 7.62
N ALA A 117 5.36 -13.57 6.41
CA ALA A 117 6.61 -12.87 6.15
C ALA A 117 6.52 -11.97 4.89
N TRP A 118 7.34 -10.95 4.88
CA TRP A 118 7.60 -10.07 3.75
C TRP A 118 8.99 -10.39 3.19
N ASN A 119 9.05 -11.01 2.03
CA ASN A 119 10.31 -11.24 1.34
C ASN A 119 10.57 -10.06 0.40
N VAL A 120 11.67 -9.37 0.60
CA VAL A 120 12.06 -8.18 -0.15
C VAL A 120 13.26 -8.52 -1.02
N ARG A 121 13.21 -8.20 -2.31
CA ARG A 121 14.31 -8.44 -3.25
C ARG A 121 14.68 -7.14 -3.96
N TYR A 122 15.98 -6.89 -4.06
CA TYR A 122 16.57 -5.80 -4.80
C TYR A 122 17.36 -6.36 -5.98
N ALA A 123 17.24 -5.71 -7.12
CA ALA A 123 18.15 -5.95 -8.22
C ALA A 123 19.58 -5.63 -7.76
N GLY A 124 20.48 -6.54 -8.02
CA GLY A 124 21.88 -6.40 -7.64
C GLY A 124 22.63 -5.28 -8.36
N LEU A 125 23.93 -5.41 -8.48
CA LEU A 125 24.78 -4.42 -9.14
C LEU A 125 24.53 -4.33 -10.65
N ASP A 126 24.00 -5.40 -11.25
CA ASP A 126 23.65 -5.45 -12.67
C ASP A 126 22.31 -4.75 -12.98
N GLY A 127 21.54 -4.35 -11.94
CA GLY A 127 20.25 -3.68 -12.06
C GLY A 127 19.13 -4.58 -12.62
N ARG A 128 19.31 -5.90 -12.63
CA ARG A 128 18.37 -6.88 -13.14
C ARG A 128 17.89 -7.79 -12.01
N PHE A 129 16.62 -8.17 -12.04
CA PHE A 129 16.09 -9.16 -11.11
C PHE A 129 16.27 -10.60 -11.62
N ALA A 130 16.25 -11.53 -10.71
CA ALA A 130 16.44 -12.97 -10.94
C ALA A 130 17.86 -13.31 -11.42
N THR A 131 18.86 -12.62 -10.88
CA THR A 131 20.29 -12.85 -11.08
C THR A 131 20.97 -13.28 -9.77
N ASP A 132 22.20 -13.79 -9.87
CA ASP A 132 22.91 -14.35 -8.71
C ASP A 132 23.36 -13.29 -7.71
N ASP A 133 23.36 -12.01 -8.10
CA ASP A 133 23.73 -10.89 -7.24
C ASP A 133 22.52 -10.18 -6.62
N ASP A 134 21.30 -10.71 -6.77
CA ASP A 134 20.10 -10.20 -6.13
C ASP A 134 20.24 -10.21 -4.61
N LEU A 135 19.99 -9.07 -3.98
CA LEU A 135 19.97 -9.00 -2.53
C LEU A 135 18.56 -9.26 -2.00
N VAL A 136 18.44 -10.26 -1.15
CA VAL A 136 17.16 -10.62 -0.50
C VAL A 136 17.20 -10.31 0.98
N SER A 137 16.14 -9.70 1.49
CA SER A 137 15.93 -9.37 2.89
C SER A 137 14.58 -9.89 3.37
N LEU A 138 14.52 -10.34 4.62
CA LEU A 138 13.30 -10.82 5.26
C LEU A 138 12.77 -9.76 6.23
N GLY A 139 11.61 -9.18 5.91
CA GLY A 139 10.91 -8.22 6.79
C GLY A 139 11.58 -6.85 6.94
N ASP A 140 12.71 -6.59 6.28
CA ASP A 140 13.37 -5.28 6.28
C ASP A 140 13.42 -4.72 4.86
N LEU A 141 12.74 -3.59 4.66
CA LEU A 141 12.72 -2.82 3.43
C LEU A 141 13.63 -1.61 3.60
N ARG A 142 14.87 -1.70 3.11
CA ARG A 142 15.83 -0.60 3.20
C ARG A 142 15.77 0.30 1.96
N LEU A 143 15.66 1.60 2.16
CA LEU A 143 15.40 2.57 1.10
C LEU A 143 16.28 3.81 1.22
N PRO A 144 16.67 4.45 0.10
CA PRO A 144 17.34 5.75 0.13
C PRO A 144 16.31 6.88 0.31
N VAL A 145 16.69 7.91 1.07
CA VAL A 145 15.93 9.15 1.18
C VAL A 145 15.93 9.92 -0.16
N ASP A 146 14.88 10.67 -0.46
CA ASP A 146 14.69 11.57 -1.61
C ASP A 146 14.80 10.91 -3.00
N ARG A 147 14.75 9.58 -3.07
CA ARG A 147 14.68 8.83 -4.33
C ARG A 147 13.32 8.17 -4.50
N PRO A 148 12.74 8.17 -5.70
CA PRO A 148 11.54 7.41 -5.97
C PRO A 148 11.77 5.91 -5.76
N VAL A 149 10.81 5.24 -5.15
CA VAL A 149 10.82 3.79 -4.93
C VAL A 149 9.62 3.20 -5.63
N ILE A 150 9.84 2.25 -6.51
CA ILE A 150 8.79 1.48 -7.18
C ILE A 150 8.76 0.10 -6.53
N ILE A 151 7.60 -0.27 -6.01
CA ILE A 151 7.36 -1.58 -5.43
C ILE A 151 6.54 -2.42 -6.42
N GLU A 152 7.05 -3.60 -6.75
CA GLU A 152 6.31 -4.68 -7.40
C GLU A 152 5.91 -5.68 -6.31
N LEU A 153 4.62 -5.87 -6.11
CA LEU A 153 4.06 -6.62 -4.99
C LEU A 153 3.24 -7.82 -5.48
N ALA A 154 3.55 -8.99 -4.95
CA ALA A 154 2.77 -10.21 -5.15
C ALA A 154 2.66 -11.03 -3.87
N ALA A 155 1.87 -12.11 -3.93
CA ALA A 155 1.78 -13.12 -2.88
C ALA A 155 1.93 -14.52 -3.45
N SER A 156 2.50 -15.43 -2.64
CA SER A 156 2.71 -16.84 -3.02
C SER A 156 1.58 -17.75 -2.58
N ASP A 157 0.79 -17.37 -1.57
CA ASP A 157 -0.17 -18.27 -0.91
C ASP A 157 -1.59 -17.70 -0.83
N VAL A 158 -1.84 -16.71 0.00
CA VAL A 158 -3.14 -16.06 0.20
C VAL A 158 -3.04 -14.56 -0.05
N VAL A 159 -4.16 -13.87 0.01
CA VAL A 159 -4.17 -12.41 -0.09
C VAL A 159 -3.59 -11.81 1.20
N HIS A 160 -2.62 -10.90 1.03
CA HIS A 160 -2.08 -10.02 2.06
C HIS A 160 -2.30 -8.57 1.64
N SER A 161 -1.95 -7.62 2.48
CA SER A 161 -1.96 -6.20 2.10
C SER A 161 -0.77 -5.50 2.72
N LEU A 162 0.14 -5.03 1.87
CA LEU A 162 1.27 -4.22 2.29
C LEU A 162 0.75 -2.88 2.77
N TYR A 163 1.01 -2.56 4.04
CA TYR A 163 0.62 -1.29 4.62
C TYR A 163 1.84 -0.58 5.22
N LEU A 164 2.14 0.59 4.67
CA LEU A 164 3.22 1.47 5.08
C LEU A 164 2.61 2.78 5.59
N PRO A 165 2.16 2.82 6.85
CA PRO A 165 1.35 3.94 7.38
C PRO A 165 2.04 5.30 7.29
N SER A 166 3.36 5.36 7.56
CA SER A 166 4.15 6.59 7.49
C SER A 166 4.41 7.06 6.06
N PHE A 167 4.10 6.26 5.04
CA PHE A 167 4.22 6.64 3.62
C PHE A 167 2.87 6.76 2.92
N ARG A 168 1.75 6.55 3.64
CA ARG A 168 0.38 6.57 3.10
C ARG A 168 0.16 5.55 1.98
N VAL A 169 0.93 4.46 1.98
CA VAL A 169 0.83 3.37 1.01
C VAL A 169 0.08 2.20 1.60
N LYS A 170 -0.94 1.73 0.89
CA LYS A 170 -1.63 0.47 1.12
C LYS A 170 -1.90 -0.20 -0.23
N LEU A 171 -1.43 -1.43 -0.39
CA LEU A 171 -1.59 -2.19 -1.64
C LEU A 171 -1.79 -3.66 -1.33
N ASP A 172 -2.77 -4.28 -1.96
CA ASP A 172 -3.07 -5.68 -1.76
C ASP A 172 -2.11 -6.55 -2.57
N ALA A 173 -1.55 -7.57 -1.91
CA ALA A 173 -0.73 -8.63 -2.50
C ALA A 173 -1.65 -9.82 -2.81
N VAL A 174 -1.94 -10.04 -4.10
CA VAL A 174 -2.89 -11.05 -4.56
C VAL A 174 -2.13 -12.17 -5.27
N PRO A 175 -2.36 -13.46 -4.92
CA PRO A 175 -1.73 -14.58 -5.61
C PRO A 175 -2.02 -14.56 -7.12
N GLY A 176 -0.96 -14.80 -7.91
CA GLY A 176 -1.05 -14.79 -9.37
C GLY A 176 -1.14 -13.41 -10.03
N ARG A 177 -1.03 -12.32 -9.26
CA ARG A 177 -1.01 -10.95 -9.76
C ARG A 177 0.20 -10.18 -9.24
N ILE A 178 0.74 -9.31 -10.06
CA ILE A 178 1.78 -8.35 -9.67
C ILE A 178 1.13 -6.97 -9.67
N HIS A 179 1.05 -6.38 -8.49
CA HIS A 179 0.58 -5.02 -8.32
C HIS A 179 1.77 -4.08 -8.17
N ARG A 180 1.63 -2.84 -8.62
CA ARG A 180 2.71 -1.85 -8.62
C ARG A 180 2.26 -0.59 -7.91
N THR A 181 3.14 -0.02 -7.13
CA THR A 181 2.98 1.30 -6.50
C THR A 181 4.32 2.00 -6.39
N TRP A 182 4.27 3.28 -6.11
CA TRP A 182 5.48 4.05 -5.86
C TRP A 182 5.27 5.11 -4.78
N PHE A 183 6.34 5.53 -4.16
CA PHE A 183 6.40 6.67 -3.25
C PHE A 183 7.84 7.17 -3.16
N ARG A 184 8.03 8.34 -2.53
CA ARG A 184 9.37 8.91 -2.30
C ARG A 184 9.54 9.20 -0.82
N PRO A 185 10.44 8.49 -0.11
CA PRO A 185 10.80 8.80 1.27
C PRO A 185 11.42 10.20 1.39
N ARG A 186 11.03 10.97 2.41
CA ARG A 186 11.59 12.31 2.69
C ARG A 186 12.34 12.39 4.01
N ALA A 187 12.21 11.43 4.88
CA ALA A 187 12.84 11.41 6.19
C ALA A 187 13.59 10.09 6.38
N THR A 188 14.81 10.17 6.89
CA THR A 188 15.55 9.00 7.36
C THR A 188 14.95 8.48 8.68
N GLY A 189 15.07 7.19 8.93
CA GLY A 189 14.55 6.56 10.15
C GLY A 189 14.05 5.16 9.92
N VAL A 190 13.44 4.59 10.95
CA VAL A 190 12.84 3.27 10.93
C VAL A 190 11.33 3.41 11.07
N PHE A 191 10.59 2.82 10.14
CA PHE A 191 9.13 2.90 10.05
C PHE A 191 8.54 1.49 9.99
N GLU A 192 7.25 1.37 10.26
CA GLU A 192 6.56 0.09 10.31
C GLU A 192 6.08 -0.38 8.93
N ILE A 193 6.18 -1.70 8.71
CA ILE A 193 5.39 -2.46 7.74
C ILE A 193 4.38 -3.29 8.52
N ALA A 194 3.11 -3.28 8.11
CA ALA A 194 2.08 -4.14 8.66
C ALA A 194 1.30 -4.85 7.55
N CYS A 195 0.72 -6.00 7.87
CA CYS A 195 -0.28 -6.62 7.01
C CYS A 195 -1.67 -6.05 7.33
N ALA A 196 -2.36 -5.55 6.32
CA ALA A 196 -3.69 -4.94 6.46
C ALA A 196 -4.82 -5.78 5.83
N GLN A 197 -4.56 -7.07 5.56
CA GLN A 197 -5.55 -8.05 5.09
C GLN A 197 -5.42 -9.34 5.91
N HIS A 198 -6.53 -9.83 6.46
CA HIS A 198 -6.50 -11.06 7.26
C HIS A 198 -5.98 -12.25 6.43
N CYS A 199 -4.85 -12.80 6.82
CA CYS A 199 -4.11 -13.84 6.09
C CYS A 199 -3.90 -15.13 6.90
N GLY A 200 -4.55 -15.27 8.06
CA GLY A 200 -4.46 -16.45 8.93
C GLY A 200 -4.17 -16.11 10.38
N VAL A 201 -3.84 -17.13 11.18
CA VAL A 201 -3.72 -17.01 12.66
C VAL A 201 -2.66 -16.03 13.13
N GLU A 202 -1.53 -15.94 12.43
CA GLU A 202 -0.42 -15.03 12.77
C GLU A 202 -0.51 -13.68 12.03
N HIS A 203 -1.66 -13.34 11.44
CA HIS A 203 -1.85 -12.08 10.72
C HIS A 203 -1.41 -10.85 11.53
N HIS A 204 -1.72 -10.79 12.81
CA HIS A 204 -1.37 -9.68 13.71
C HIS A 204 0.13 -9.54 13.97
N ARG A 205 0.91 -10.59 13.71
CA ARG A 205 2.38 -10.66 13.88
C ARG A 205 3.13 -10.46 12.56
N MET A 206 2.43 -10.46 11.42
CA MET A 206 3.04 -10.22 10.10
C MET A 206 3.42 -8.75 9.94
N ARG A 207 4.58 -8.42 10.50
CA ARG A 207 5.16 -7.07 10.54
C ARG A 207 6.53 -7.08 9.91
N GLY A 208 7.03 -5.88 9.64
CA GLY A 208 8.39 -5.64 9.16
C GLY A 208 8.77 -4.18 9.40
N THR A 209 9.92 -3.80 8.90
CA THR A 209 10.46 -2.44 9.03
C THR A 209 10.78 -1.84 7.66
N VAL A 210 10.58 -0.54 7.54
CA VAL A 210 11.15 0.28 6.46
C VAL A 210 12.28 1.09 7.05
N THR A 211 13.51 0.80 6.65
CA THR A 211 14.71 1.52 7.09
C THR A 211 15.11 2.52 6.01
N VAL A 212 14.85 3.81 6.22
CA VAL A 212 15.25 4.86 5.29
C VAL A 212 16.59 5.43 5.71
N VAL A 213 17.57 5.38 4.80
CA VAL A 213 18.94 5.81 5.01
C VAL A 213 19.38 6.86 3.99
N SER A 214 20.56 7.43 4.15
CA SER A 214 21.14 8.29 3.11
C SER A 214 21.40 7.52 1.81
N ALA A 215 21.39 8.21 0.67
CA ALA A 215 21.61 7.57 -0.64
C ALA A 215 22.96 6.81 -0.68
N GLY A 216 24.03 7.44 -0.16
CA GLY A 216 25.36 6.81 -0.15
C GLY A 216 25.44 5.60 0.81
N GLU A 217 24.69 5.58 1.91
CA GLU A 217 24.62 4.43 2.80
C GLU A 217 23.86 3.28 2.13
N PHE A 218 22.75 3.59 1.46
CA PHE A 218 21.98 2.61 0.69
C PHE A 218 22.84 1.95 -0.38
N GLU A 219 23.58 2.73 -1.17
CA GLU A 219 24.43 2.22 -2.24
C GLU A 219 25.56 1.32 -1.71
N ARG A 220 26.19 1.69 -0.62
CA ARG A 220 27.20 0.84 0.03
C ARG A 220 26.62 -0.46 0.55
N TRP A 221 25.44 -0.39 1.19
CA TRP A 221 24.75 -1.57 1.70
C TRP A 221 24.33 -2.52 0.56
N LEU A 222 23.74 -1.99 -0.50
CA LEU A 222 23.33 -2.78 -1.67
C LEU A 222 24.55 -3.44 -2.33
N ALA A 223 25.62 -2.67 -2.56
CA ALA A 223 26.85 -3.18 -3.18
C ALA A 223 27.57 -4.25 -2.34
N ALA A 224 27.53 -4.14 -1.02
CA ALA A 224 28.10 -5.16 -0.13
C ALA A 224 27.27 -6.45 -0.19
N GLY A 225 25.94 -6.34 -0.03
CA GLY A 225 25.05 -7.48 -0.04
C GLY A 225 25.00 -8.21 -1.38
N SER A 226 25.04 -7.47 -2.50
CA SER A 226 25.07 -8.09 -3.84
C SER A 226 26.36 -8.86 -4.10
N ARG A 227 27.51 -8.36 -3.63
CA ARG A 227 28.78 -9.12 -3.73
C ARG A 227 28.75 -10.40 -2.89
N ASP A 228 28.18 -10.35 -1.70
CA ASP A 228 28.03 -11.53 -0.85
C ASP A 228 27.06 -12.53 -1.47
N ALA A 229 25.94 -12.08 -2.04
CA ALA A 229 24.99 -12.94 -2.76
C ALA A 229 25.65 -13.66 -3.94
N ALA A 230 26.36 -12.93 -4.80
CA ALA A 230 27.07 -13.49 -5.92
C ALA A 230 28.15 -14.51 -5.48
N ARG A 231 28.88 -14.23 -4.40
CA ARG A 231 29.87 -15.18 -3.84
C ARG A 231 29.21 -16.49 -3.38
N ILE A 232 28.09 -16.39 -2.62
CA ILE A 232 27.33 -17.56 -2.16
C ILE A 232 26.81 -18.38 -3.34
N ALA A 233 26.28 -17.72 -4.39
CA ALA A 233 25.81 -18.41 -5.58
C ALA A 233 26.91 -19.22 -6.29
N VAL A 234 28.14 -18.68 -6.37
CA VAL A 234 29.31 -19.42 -6.93
C VAL A 234 29.71 -20.59 -6.06
N GLU A 235 29.72 -20.43 -4.74
CA GLU A 235 30.02 -21.50 -3.79
C GLU A 235 28.97 -22.62 -3.86
N ASP A 236 27.68 -22.30 -3.91
CA ASP A 236 26.58 -23.26 -4.08
C ASP A 236 26.69 -24.01 -5.41
N ALA A 237 27.02 -23.31 -6.51
CA ALA A 237 27.22 -23.95 -7.81
C ALA A 237 28.43 -24.94 -7.83
N ARG A 238 29.51 -24.60 -7.14
CA ARG A 238 30.65 -25.50 -6.97
C ARG A 238 30.29 -26.73 -6.15
N ALA A 239 29.58 -26.56 -5.03
CA ALA A 239 29.14 -27.66 -4.18
C ALA A 239 28.23 -28.64 -4.94
N VAL A 240 27.32 -28.13 -5.77
CA VAL A 240 26.46 -28.94 -6.65
C VAL A 240 27.27 -29.69 -7.71
N ALA A 241 28.31 -29.06 -8.27
CA ALA A 241 29.17 -29.67 -9.27
C ALA A 241 30.08 -30.77 -8.68
N GLU A 242 30.47 -30.68 -7.41
CA GLU A 242 31.28 -31.63 -6.69
C GLU A 242 30.47 -32.81 -6.12
N GLU A 243 29.12 -32.67 -6.02
CA GLU A 243 28.26 -33.75 -5.57
C GLU A 243 28.12 -34.81 -6.67
N PRO A 244 28.57 -36.08 -6.44
CA PRO A 244 28.48 -37.10 -7.49
C PRO A 244 27.02 -37.29 -7.89
N THR A 245 26.74 -37.15 -9.16
CA THR A 245 25.39 -37.24 -9.77
C THR A 245 24.79 -38.59 -9.39
N ARG A 246 23.97 -38.60 -8.33
CA ARG A 246 23.13 -39.73 -8.03
C ARG A 246 22.10 -39.80 -9.15
N ALA A 247 22.20 -40.79 -10.01
CA ALA A 247 21.24 -40.97 -11.09
C ALA A 247 19.82 -40.97 -10.50
N PRO A 248 18.86 -40.19 -11.07
CA PRO A 248 17.49 -40.21 -10.60
C PRO A 248 16.95 -41.62 -10.67
N GLU A 249 16.30 -42.07 -9.61
CA GLU A 249 15.59 -43.34 -9.58
C GLU A 249 14.61 -43.42 -10.77
N PRO A 250 14.55 -44.52 -11.51
CA PRO A 250 13.66 -44.65 -12.67
C PRO A 250 12.22 -44.52 -12.23
N GLY A 251 11.54 -43.41 -12.66
CA GLY A 251 10.13 -43.17 -12.40
C GLY A 251 9.79 -41.90 -11.63
N GLN A 252 10.77 -41.15 -11.09
CA GLN A 252 10.51 -39.82 -10.51
C GLN A 252 10.76 -38.73 -11.55
N ALA A 253 9.70 -38.15 -12.07
CA ALA A 253 9.80 -36.89 -12.80
C ALA A 253 10.35 -35.81 -11.83
N PRO A 254 11.31 -34.96 -12.27
CA PRO A 254 11.80 -33.88 -11.42
C PRO A 254 10.62 -32.99 -11.03
N SER A 255 10.41 -32.83 -9.72
CA SER A 255 9.39 -31.91 -9.23
C SER A 255 9.79 -30.49 -9.57
N ILE A 256 8.79 -29.62 -9.77
CA ILE A 256 9.01 -28.17 -10.01
C ILE A 256 9.81 -27.54 -8.86
N ASP A 257 9.86 -28.21 -7.70
CA ASP A 257 10.59 -27.81 -6.50
C ASP A 257 12.09 -28.13 -6.55
N ASP A 258 12.55 -28.85 -7.57
CA ASP A 258 13.95 -29.32 -7.67
C ASP A 258 14.92 -28.34 -8.33
N ALA A 259 14.48 -27.18 -8.79
CA ALA A 259 15.36 -26.15 -9.31
C ALA A 259 16.12 -25.44 -8.16
N PRO A 260 17.47 -25.35 -8.17
CA PRO A 260 18.28 -24.84 -7.06
C PRO A 260 17.88 -23.44 -6.54
N ASN A 261 17.47 -22.53 -7.42
CA ASN A 261 17.08 -21.16 -7.06
C ASN A 261 15.56 -20.97 -6.86
N ALA A 262 14.75 -21.97 -7.20
CA ALA A 262 13.31 -21.92 -7.06
C ALA A 262 12.84 -22.21 -5.63
N ARG A 263 13.62 -22.98 -4.89
CA ARG A 263 13.26 -23.50 -3.56
C ARG A 263 13.43 -22.52 -2.43
N ARG A 264 14.26 -21.47 -2.60
CA ARG A 264 14.64 -20.63 -1.47
C ARG A 264 13.59 -19.59 -1.08
N TRP A 265 12.72 -19.13 -2.02
CA TRP A 265 11.86 -17.96 -1.73
C TRP A 265 10.46 -17.99 -2.35
N GLY A 266 10.07 -19.00 -3.13
CA GLY A 266 8.71 -19.09 -3.70
C GLY A 266 8.28 -17.90 -4.58
N TRP A 267 9.23 -17.25 -5.25
CA TRP A 267 8.96 -16.07 -6.06
C TRP A 267 8.02 -16.37 -7.23
N PRO A 268 6.89 -15.66 -7.37
CA PRO A 268 5.94 -15.88 -8.45
C PRO A 268 6.43 -15.41 -9.83
N TRP A 269 7.54 -14.67 -9.89
CA TRP A 269 8.13 -14.08 -11.11
C TRP A 269 9.13 -14.98 -11.80
N ARG A 270 8.91 -16.25 -11.91
CA ARG A 270 9.83 -17.08 -12.66
C ARG A 270 9.79 -16.76 -14.15
N GLY A 271 10.92 -16.41 -14.70
CA GLY A 271 11.21 -16.34 -16.13
C GLY A 271 10.77 -15.03 -16.76
N GLY A 272 11.75 -14.25 -17.14
CA GLY A 272 11.62 -12.98 -17.82
C GLY A 272 10.59 -12.98 -18.93
N ARG A 273 9.71 -12.02 -18.83
CA ARG A 273 9.18 -11.38 -20.03
C ARG A 273 9.48 -9.90 -19.92
N ALA A 274 10.60 -9.52 -20.54
CA ALA A 274 10.72 -8.21 -21.10
C ALA A 274 9.62 -8.08 -22.15
N ARG A 275 8.63 -7.21 -21.93
CA ARG A 275 7.90 -6.51 -22.97
C ARG A 275 7.62 -5.10 -22.47
#